data_b10c73d9cec8f0b1ac4292b63ede33c6
#
_entry.id   b10c73d9cec8f0b1ac4292b63ede33c6
#
_cell.length_a   1.000
_cell.length_b   1.000
_cell.length_c   1.000
_cell.angle_alpha   90.00
_cell.angle_beta   90.00
_cell.angle_gamma   90.00
#
_symmetry.space_group_name_H-M   'P 1'
#
loop_
_entity.id
_entity.type
_entity.pdbx_description
1 polymer ?
#
loop_
_entity_poly.entity_id
_entity_poly.type
_entity_poly.pdbx_seq_one_letter_code
_entity_poly.pdbx_strand_id
1 'polypeptide(L)'
;MKKRISAVLLALAMLFTTAHAIPIYVDGSALGWQEPLTLEVESGDSIDNVKQKIQNTGVSVDGKCLYFGSRFLENGRTLADYNIQKESTLQLTTFLEVADSKNLSDALASDAAVIRLTGDIEITAFMAVSRPVTIDLNGHLLKTTSGVSNLIHVTQNGELTLIDSNPNAVHKFDKSNALWK
;
A
#
# COMPACT_ATOMS: atom_id res chain seq x y z
N MET A 1 9.92 54.29 47.98
CA MET A 1 9.20 53.03 47.78
C MET A 1 9.59 52.40 46.46
N LYS A 2 10.46 51.39 46.47
CA LYS A 2 10.89 50.67 45.23
C LYS A 2 9.99 49.44 45.07
N LYS A 3 9.14 49.43 44.04
CA LYS A 3 8.32 48.27 43.68
C LYS A 3 9.23 47.22 43.01
N ARG A 4 9.39 46.08 43.64
CA ARG A 4 10.04 44.89 43.05
C ARG A 4 9.04 44.23 42.14
N ILE A 5 9.29 44.24 40.83
CA ILE A 5 8.57 43.44 39.87
C ILE A 5 9.21 42.06 39.90
N SER A 6 8.46 41.09 40.41
CA SER A 6 8.85 39.69 40.40
C SER A 6 8.58 39.14 38.96
N ALA A 7 9.64 38.93 38.21
CA ALA A 7 9.51 38.24 36.95
C ALA A 7 9.34 36.73 37.21
N VAL A 8 8.13 36.24 37.10
CA VAL A 8 7.86 34.81 37.04
C VAL A 8 8.27 34.35 35.62
N LEU A 9 9.45 33.79 35.54
CA LEU A 9 9.90 33.15 34.32
C LEU A 9 9.16 31.82 34.20
N LEU A 10 8.07 31.81 33.41
CA LEU A 10 7.36 30.60 33.02
C LEU A 10 8.23 29.85 32.00
N ALA A 11 9.07 28.96 32.51
CA ALA A 11 9.80 28.03 31.67
C ALA A 11 8.79 27.03 31.10
N LEU A 12 8.28 27.34 29.91
CA LEU A 12 7.57 26.38 29.08
C LEU A 12 8.61 25.37 28.57
N ALA A 13 8.80 24.30 29.35
CA ALA A 13 9.56 23.14 28.87
C ALA A 13 8.77 22.55 27.70
N MET A 14 9.12 22.99 26.48
CA MET A 14 8.76 22.23 25.27
C MET A 14 9.48 20.89 25.40
N LEU A 15 8.72 19.86 25.76
CA LEU A 15 9.14 18.48 25.54
C LEU A 15 9.27 18.29 24.01
N PHE A 16 10.43 18.61 23.48
CA PHE A 16 10.84 18.06 22.20
C PHE A 16 11.02 16.57 22.44
N THR A 17 9.97 15.78 22.14
CA THR A 17 10.19 14.37 21.89
C THR A 17 11.07 14.32 20.66
N THR A 18 12.37 14.13 20.86
CA THR A 18 13.26 13.81 19.73
C THR A 18 12.74 12.52 19.15
N ALA A 19 12.04 12.65 18.02
CA ALA A 19 11.66 11.48 17.25
C ALA A 19 12.95 10.70 17.00
N HIS A 20 13.01 9.48 17.52
CA HIS A 20 14.21 8.65 17.43
C HIS A 20 14.17 7.93 16.10
N ALA A 21 15.08 8.28 15.20
CA ALA A 21 15.23 7.58 13.94
C ALA A 21 15.56 6.11 14.19
N ILE A 22 14.89 5.22 13.49
CA ILE A 22 15.09 3.77 13.55
C ILE A 22 15.48 3.25 12.16
N PRO A 23 16.45 2.34 12.06
CA PRO A 23 16.76 1.70 10.81
C PRO A 23 15.64 0.71 10.43
N ILE A 24 15.23 0.78 9.16
CA ILE A 24 14.43 -0.24 8.50
C ILE A 24 15.13 -0.68 7.22
N TYR A 25 14.74 -1.80 6.68
CA TYR A 25 15.26 -2.32 5.42
C TYR A 25 14.20 -2.23 4.33
N VAL A 26 14.64 -1.93 3.10
CA VAL A 26 13.80 -1.99 1.91
C VAL A 26 14.39 -3.05 0.98
N ASP A 27 13.66 -4.13 0.83
CA ASP A 27 13.99 -5.23 -0.09
C ASP A 27 13.41 -4.93 -1.47
N GLY A 28 14.29 -4.83 -2.46
CA GLY A 28 13.97 -4.67 -3.86
C GLY A 28 14.34 -5.89 -4.69
N SER A 29 14.40 -7.08 -4.11
CA SER A 29 14.75 -8.31 -4.82
C SER A 29 13.85 -8.56 -6.03
N ALA A 30 12.56 -8.23 -5.94
CA ALA A 30 11.62 -8.24 -7.07
C ALA A 30 11.99 -7.27 -8.21
N LEU A 31 12.88 -6.30 -7.94
CA LEU A 31 13.42 -5.34 -8.91
C LEU A 31 14.87 -5.68 -9.32
N GLY A 32 15.37 -6.82 -8.89
CA GLY A 32 16.72 -7.30 -9.19
C GLY A 32 17.81 -6.78 -8.26
N TRP A 33 17.47 -6.22 -7.09
CA TRP A 33 18.47 -5.80 -6.11
C TRP A 33 19.16 -7.02 -5.48
N GLN A 34 20.46 -6.87 -5.23
CA GLN A 34 21.25 -7.94 -4.59
C GLN A 34 21.22 -7.82 -3.07
N GLU A 35 21.09 -6.58 -2.55
CA GLU A 35 21.10 -6.26 -1.13
C GLU A 35 19.97 -5.30 -0.80
N PRO A 36 19.35 -5.40 0.38
CA PRO A 36 18.34 -4.46 0.84
C PRO A 36 18.95 -3.09 1.14
N LEU A 37 18.17 -2.05 0.87
CA LEU A 37 18.50 -0.67 1.23
C LEU A 37 18.17 -0.44 2.70
N THR A 38 19.13 0.12 3.47
CA THR A 38 18.87 0.58 4.84
C THR A 38 18.41 2.04 4.83
N LEU A 39 17.29 2.32 5.50
CA LEU A 39 16.74 3.67 5.67
C LEU A 39 16.60 4.03 7.14
N GLU A 40 16.95 5.26 7.50
CA GLU A 40 16.62 5.85 8.79
C GLU A 40 15.26 6.55 8.70
N VAL A 41 14.30 6.08 9.51
CA VAL A 41 12.93 6.57 9.52
C VAL A 41 12.44 6.84 10.94
N GLU A 42 11.36 7.60 11.05
CA GLU A 42 10.65 7.83 12.30
C GLU A 42 9.29 7.11 12.26
N SER A 43 8.77 6.67 13.39
CA SER A 43 7.49 5.96 13.43
C SER A 43 6.31 6.79 12.88
N GLY A 44 6.43 8.12 12.95
CA GLY A 44 5.48 9.08 12.38
C GLY A 44 5.68 9.37 10.89
N ASP A 45 6.73 8.85 10.24
CA ASP A 45 6.91 9.03 8.81
C ASP A 45 5.73 8.42 8.05
N SER A 46 5.17 9.20 7.12
CA SER A 46 4.17 8.67 6.19
C SER A 46 4.84 7.77 5.15
N ILE A 47 4.06 6.90 4.54
CA ILE A 47 4.54 6.03 3.45
C ILE A 47 5.09 6.87 2.29
N ASP A 48 4.51 8.05 2.03
CA ASP A 48 5.04 8.99 1.04
C ASP A 48 6.44 9.51 1.44
N ASN A 49 6.65 9.83 2.73
CA ASN A 49 7.96 10.24 3.24
C ASN A 49 8.99 9.11 3.09
N VAL A 50 8.60 7.86 3.37
CA VAL A 50 9.46 6.70 3.16
C VAL A 50 9.84 6.55 1.70
N LYS A 51 8.88 6.66 0.77
CA LYS A 51 9.14 6.64 -0.67
C LYS A 51 10.08 7.76 -1.09
N GLN A 52 9.88 8.98 -0.55
CA GLN A 52 10.79 10.10 -0.82
C GLN A 52 12.22 9.83 -0.30
N LYS A 53 12.36 9.21 0.87
CA LYS A 53 13.67 8.81 1.40
C LYS A 53 14.33 7.76 0.50
N ILE A 54 13.59 6.79 -0.03
CA ILE A 54 14.08 5.82 -1.03
C ILE A 54 14.55 6.57 -2.28
N GLN A 55 13.74 7.49 -2.80
CA GLN A 55 14.09 8.26 -3.99
C GLN A 55 15.36 9.10 -3.81
N ASN A 56 15.57 9.65 -2.63
CA ASN A 56 16.79 10.41 -2.29
C ASN A 56 18.07 9.55 -2.33
N THR A 57 17.96 8.23 -2.30
CA THR A 57 19.12 7.32 -2.50
C THR A 57 19.43 7.05 -3.97
N GLY A 58 18.65 7.63 -4.90
CA GLY A 58 18.81 7.43 -6.33
C GLY A 58 17.92 6.33 -6.92
N VAL A 59 17.07 5.70 -6.10
CA VAL A 59 16.11 4.67 -6.55
C VAL A 59 14.80 5.33 -6.96
N SER A 60 14.36 5.18 -8.21
CA SER A 60 13.04 5.64 -8.62
C SER A 60 11.95 4.84 -7.92
N VAL A 61 10.93 5.54 -7.41
CA VAL A 61 9.73 4.95 -6.81
C VAL A 61 8.49 5.09 -7.70
N ASP A 62 8.66 5.67 -8.91
CA ASP A 62 7.58 5.85 -9.86
C ASP A 62 7.04 4.48 -10.31
N GLY A 63 5.72 4.30 -10.29
CA GLY A 63 5.09 3.03 -10.59
C GLY A 63 5.42 1.90 -9.60
N LYS A 64 5.90 2.24 -8.38
CA LYS A 64 6.25 1.26 -7.36
C LYS A 64 5.43 1.45 -6.08
N CYS A 65 5.27 0.36 -5.36
CA CYS A 65 4.58 0.30 -4.08
C CYS A 65 5.43 -0.40 -3.02
N LEU A 66 5.09 -0.14 -1.77
CA LEU A 66 5.71 -0.76 -0.60
C LEU A 66 4.74 -1.73 0.05
N TYR A 67 5.29 -2.82 0.56
CA TYR A 67 4.62 -3.84 1.35
C TYR A 67 5.34 -4.09 2.66
N PHE A 68 4.58 -4.46 3.68
CA PHE A 68 5.11 -5.03 4.91
C PHE A 68 4.43 -6.38 5.17
N GLY A 69 5.17 -7.45 4.96
CA GLY A 69 4.58 -8.79 4.84
C GLY A 69 3.62 -8.87 3.65
N SER A 70 2.37 -9.26 3.89
CA SER A 70 1.31 -9.28 2.86
C SER A 70 0.49 -7.97 2.80
N ARG A 71 0.79 -6.97 3.65
CA ARG A 71 0.03 -5.73 3.71
C ARG A 71 0.59 -4.68 2.77
N PHE A 72 -0.25 -4.20 1.86
CA PHE A 72 0.02 -3.01 1.07
C PHE A 72 0.12 -1.78 1.97
N LEU A 73 1.11 -0.92 1.73
CA LEU A 73 1.32 0.33 2.46
C LEU A 73 0.73 1.49 1.67
N GLU A 74 -0.41 1.99 2.14
CA GLU A 74 -1.14 3.09 1.52
C GLU A 74 -0.43 4.42 1.75
N ASN A 75 -0.38 5.26 0.72
CA ASN A 75 0.08 6.63 0.85
C ASN A 75 -0.76 7.39 1.89
N GLY A 76 -0.15 8.38 2.56
CA GLY A 76 -0.81 9.17 3.59
C GLY A 76 -0.94 8.50 4.96
N ARG A 77 -0.74 7.18 5.08
CA ARG A 77 -0.62 6.49 6.36
C ARG A 77 0.80 6.50 6.88
N THR A 78 0.97 6.29 8.19
CA THR A 78 2.28 6.30 8.86
C THR A 78 2.82 4.89 9.08
N LEU A 79 4.13 4.78 9.35
CA LEU A 79 4.75 3.51 9.75
C LEU A 79 4.11 2.94 11.02
N ALA A 80 3.69 3.81 11.95
CA ALA A 80 2.99 3.42 13.18
C ALA A 80 1.65 2.75 12.90
N ASP A 81 0.90 3.19 11.88
CA ASP A 81 -0.40 2.60 11.49
C ASP A 81 -0.27 1.13 11.07
N TYR A 82 0.92 0.74 10.61
CA TYR A 82 1.25 -0.62 10.18
C TYR A 82 2.06 -1.39 11.23
N ASN A 83 2.34 -0.76 12.38
CA ASN A 83 3.21 -1.32 13.42
C ASN A 83 4.61 -1.69 12.91
N ILE A 84 5.13 -0.88 11.97
CA ILE A 84 6.49 -1.03 11.45
C ILE A 84 7.47 -0.49 12.50
N GLN A 85 8.43 -1.31 12.87
CA GLN A 85 9.38 -1.05 13.95
C GLN A 85 10.82 -1.12 13.43
N LYS A 86 11.77 -0.85 14.33
CA LYS A 86 13.19 -1.03 14.06
C LYS A 86 13.47 -2.40 13.43
N GLU A 87 14.31 -2.41 12.40
CA GLU A 87 14.74 -3.61 11.67
C GLU A 87 13.62 -4.32 10.88
N SER A 88 12.44 -3.68 10.74
CA SER A 88 11.41 -4.16 9.83
C SER A 88 11.89 -4.12 8.37
N THR A 89 11.51 -5.13 7.58
CA THR A 89 11.79 -5.17 6.15
C THR A 89 10.54 -4.87 5.35
N LEU A 90 10.61 -3.83 4.52
CA LEU A 90 9.58 -3.49 3.54
C LEU A 90 9.97 -4.04 2.17
N GLN A 91 9.01 -4.55 1.40
CA GLN A 91 9.23 -4.95 0.02
C GLN A 91 8.86 -3.82 -0.93
N LEU A 92 9.77 -3.45 -1.82
CA LEU A 92 9.51 -2.53 -2.93
C LEU A 92 9.27 -3.33 -4.21
N THR A 93 8.11 -3.15 -4.83
CA THR A 93 7.72 -3.85 -6.07
C THR A 93 6.98 -2.95 -7.03
N THR A 94 6.80 -3.39 -8.28
CA THR A 94 6.04 -2.66 -9.29
C THR A 94 4.56 -3.01 -9.24
N PHE A 95 3.70 -2.04 -9.65
CA PHE A 95 2.35 -2.36 -10.07
C PHE A 95 2.37 -2.90 -11.50
N LEU A 96 1.51 -3.87 -11.78
CA LEU A 96 1.11 -4.17 -13.14
C LEU A 96 -0.25 -3.49 -13.40
N GLU A 97 -0.25 -2.49 -14.26
CA GLU A 97 -1.46 -1.73 -14.57
C GLU A 97 -2.29 -2.42 -15.64
N VAL A 98 -3.60 -2.49 -15.41
CA VAL A 98 -4.56 -3.15 -16.31
C VAL A 98 -5.81 -2.29 -16.49
N ALA A 99 -6.34 -2.28 -17.71
CA ALA A 99 -7.51 -1.48 -18.07
C ALA A 99 -8.70 -2.33 -18.57
N ASP A 100 -8.51 -3.62 -18.77
CA ASP A 100 -9.54 -4.51 -19.32
C ASP A 100 -9.46 -5.95 -18.77
N SER A 101 -10.48 -6.75 -19.05
CA SER A 101 -10.61 -8.12 -18.56
C SER A 101 -9.50 -9.04 -19.07
N LYS A 102 -9.04 -8.86 -20.30
CA LYS A 102 -7.98 -9.69 -20.87
C LYS A 102 -6.65 -9.42 -20.17
N ASN A 103 -6.27 -8.15 -20.03
CA ASN A 103 -5.05 -7.74 -19.35
C ASN A 103 -5.07 -8.15 -17.87
N LEU A 104 -6.24 -8.09 -17.19
CA LEU A 104 -6.40 -8.60 -15.84
C LEU A 104 -6.14 -10.11 -15.77
N SER A 105 -6.69 -10.89 -16.70
CA SER A 105 -6.45 -12.33 -16.79
C SER A 105 -4.97 -12.67 -17.01
N ASP A 106 -4.31 -11.95 -17.92
CA ASP A 106 -2.89 -12.13 -18.21
C ASP A 106 -2.02 -11.75 -17.00
N ALA A 107 -2.40 -10.67 -16.28
CA ALA A 107 -1.73 -10.23 -15.06
C ALA A 107 -1.87 -11.24 -13.90
N LEU A 108 -3.03 -11.87 -13.75
CA LEU A 108 -3.25 -12.92 -12.75
C LEU A 108 -2.45 -14.19 -13.05
N ALA A 109 -2.16 -14.45 -14.33
CA ALA A 109 -1.30 -15.56 -14.76
C ALA A 109 0.21 -15.25 -14.68
N SER A 110 0.58 -13.98 -14.54
CA SER A 110 1.98 -13.53 -14.36
C SER A 110 2.45 -13.69 -12.91
N ASP A 111 3.66 -13.24 -12.61
CA ASP A 111 4.25 -13.19 -11.27
C ASP A 111 4.01 -11.84 -10.54
N ALA A 112 3.23 -10.94 -11.11
CA ALA A 112 2.96 -9.62 -10.53
C ALA A 112 2.31 -9.74 -9.15
N ALA A 113 2.97 -9.24 -8.10
CA ALA A 113 2.43 -9.25 -6.75
C ALA A 113 1.25 -8.29 -6.58
N VAL A 114 1.24 -7.21 -7.37
CA VAL A 114 0.22 -6.16 -7.33
C VAL A 114 -0.28 -5.86 -8.73
N ILE A 115 -1.60 -5.85 -8.88
CA ILE A 115 -2.29 -5.47 -10.10
C ILE A 115 -3.13 -4.23 -9.77
N ARG A 116 -2.93 -3.13 -10.49
CA ARG A 116 -3.68 -1.89 -10.30
C ARG A 116 -4.61 -1.66 -11.48
N LEU A 117 -5.87 -1.33 -11.18
CA LEU A 117 -6.82 -0.95 -12.21
C LEU A 117 -6.58 0.49 -12.66
N THR A 118 -6.67 0.74 -13.97
CA THR A 118 -6.62 2.06 -14.58
C THR A 118 -7.94 2.47 -15.26
N GLY A 119 -8.97 1.63 -15.10
CA GLY A 119 -10.33 1.83 -15.58
C GLY A 119 -11.26 0.79 -14.99
N ASP A 120 -12.57 1.02 -15.14
CA ASP A 120 -13.58 0.03 -14.76
C ASP A 120 -13.43 -1.24 -15.60
N ILE A 121 -13.38 -2.39 -14.95
CA ILE A 121 -13.22 -3.68 -15.63
C ILE A 121 -14.48 -4.52 -15.45
N GLU A 122 -15.04 -4.97 -16.56
CA GLU A 122 -16.08 -5.98 -16.60
C GLU A 122 -15.45 -7.34 -16.88
N ILE A 123 -15.53 -8.26 -15.89
CA ILE A 123 -15.01 -9.61 -16.04
C ILE A 123 -15.97 -10.40 -16.90
N THR A 124 -15.49 -10.89 -18.05
CA THR A 124 -16.27 -11.60 -19.05
C THR A 124 -15.91 -13.08 -19.17
N ALA A 125 -14.80 -13.51 -18.52
CA ALA A 125 -14.30 -14.88 -18.57
C ALA A 125 -13.82 -15.34 -17.20
N PHE A 126 -13.74 -16.64 -17.01
CA PHE A 126 -13.21 -17.26 -15.81
C PHE A 126 -11.73 -16.88 -15.60
N MET A 127 -11.38 -16.52 -14.37
CA MET A 127 -10.04 -16.17 -13.92
C MET A 127 -9.67 -16.99 -12.70
N ALA A 128 -8.49 -17.59 -12.70
CA ALA A 128 -7.96 -18.32 -11.57
C ALA A 128 -6.91 -17.49 -10.83
N VAL A 129 -7.01 -17.44 -9.51
CA VAL A 129 -5.98 -16.90 -8.63
C VAL A 129 -5.27 -18.08 -7.97
N SER A 130 -4.07 -18.40 -8.43
CA SER A 130 -3.31 -19.58 -8.02
C SER A 130 -2.12 -19.27 -7.11
N ARG A 131 -1.92 -18.00 -6.76
CA ARG A 131 -0.86 -17.49 -5.89
C ARG A 131 -1.36 -16.27 -5.12
N PRO A 132 -0.65 -15.81 -4.09
CA PRO A 132 -0.95 -14.53 -3.46
C PRO A 132 -0.85 -13.38 -4.45
N VAL A 133 -1.90 -12.55 -4.55
CA VAL A 133 -1.94 -11.36 -5.37
C VAL A 133 -2.84 -10.30 -4.75
N THR A 134 -2.43 -9.04 -4.88
CA THR A 134 -3.25 -7.90 -4.50
C THR A 134 -3.80 -7.23 -5.76
N ILE A 135 -5.10 -6.98 -5.80
CA ILE A 135 -5.72 -6.11 -6.80
C ILE A 135 -6.06 -4.79 -6.12
N ASP A 136 -5.48 -3.71 -6.62
CA ASP A 136 -5.76 -2.34 -6.22
C ASP A 136 -6.80 -1.75 -7.19
N LEU A 137 -7.98 -1.50 -6.68
CA LEU A 137 -9.08 -0.92 -7.47
C LEU A 137 -8.80 0.51 -7.93
N ASN A 138 -7.95 1.25 -7.18
CA ASN A 138 -7.54 2.63 -7.53
C ASN A 138 -8.73 3.54 -7.91
N GLY A 139 -9.87 3.37 -7.23
CA GLY A 139 -11.10 4.11 -7.45
C GLY A 139 -12.00 3.57 -8.56
N HIS A 140 -11.61 2.49 -9.22
CA HIS A 140 -12.35 1.87 -10.31
C HIS A 140 -13.21 0.69 -9.84
N LEU A 141 -14.11 0.24 -10.70
CA LEU A 141 -15.01 -0.87 -10.42
C LEU A 141 -14.51 -2.16 -11.08
N LEU A 142 -14.56 -3.23 -10.31
CA LEU A 142 -14.41 -4.58 -10.82
C LEU A 142 -15.79 -5.24 -10.76
N LYS A 143 -16.40 -5.50 -11.89
CA LYS A 143 -17.77 -6.02 -11.99
C LYS A 143 -17.83 -7.22 -12.91
N THR A 144 -18.90 -8.02 -12.77
CA THR A 144 -19.17 -9.16 -13.63
C THR A 144 -20.36 -8.86 -14.53
N THR A 145 -20.42 -9.51 -15.69
CA THR A 145 -21.60 -9.48 -16.54
C THR A 145 -22.79 -10.09 -15.80
N SER A 146 -23.96 -9.50 -15.94
CA SER A 146 -25.19 -9.95 -15.31
C SER A 146 -25.47 -11.42 -15.63
N GLY A 147 -25.76 -12.22 -14.60
CA GLY A 147 -26.11 -13.63 -14.72
C GLY A 147 -24.93 -14.62 -14.72
N VAL A 148 -23.69 -14.17 -14.63
CA VAL A 148 -22.52 -15.03 -14.51
C VAL A 148 -22.01 -14.99 -13.07
N SER A 149 -21.89 -16.17 -12.44
CA SER A 149 -21.34 -16.34 -11.10
C SER A 149 -19.98 -17.03 -11.15
N ASN A 150 -19.14 -16.83 -10.11
CA ASN A 150 -17.86 -17.51 -9.93
C ASN A 150 -16.81 -17.26 -11.03
N LEU A 151 -16.73 -16.02 -11.51
CA LEU A 151 -15.74 -15.67 -12.53
C LEU A 151 -14.31 -15.55 -11.98
N ILE A 152 -14.14 -15.26 -10.69
CA ILE A 152 -12.84 -15.30 -10.01
C ILE A 152 -12.84 -16.49 -9.05
N HIS A 153 -11.90 -17.40 -9.26
CA HIS A 153 -11.72 -18.60 -8.45
C HIS A 153 -10.35 -18.57 -7.78
N VAL A 154 -10.34 -18.45 -6.45
CA VAL A 154 -9.12 -18.55 -5.66
C VAL A 154 -8.85 -20.03 -5.39
N THR A 155 -7.75 -20.55 -5.93
CA THR A 155 -7.36 -21.96 -5.76
C THR A 155 -6.73 -22.20 -4.37
N GLN A 156 -6.42 -23.45 -4.05
CA GLN A 156 -5.85 -23.85 -2.75
C GLN A 156 -4.57 -23.07 -2.37
N ASN A 157 -3.74 -22.70 -3.34
CA ASN A 157 -2.50 -21.95 -3.13
C ASN A 157 -2.65 -20.46 -3.46
N GLY A 158 -3.85 -20.02 -3.80
CA GLY A 158 -4.18 -18.65 -4.13
C GLY A 158 -4.55 -17.85 -2.88
N GLU A 159 -4.23 -16.57 -2.91
CA GLU A 159 -4.72 -15.57 -1.95
C GLU A 159 -5.04 -14.31 -2.74
N LEU A 160 -6.26 -13.80 -2.60
CA LEU A 160 -6.68 -12.57 -3.26
C LEU A 160 -6.93 -11.50 -2.20
N THR A 161 -6.13 -10.45 -2.24
CA THR A 161 -6.35 -9.23 -1.47
C THR A 161 -6.93 -8.17 -2.39
N LEU A 162 -8.06 -7.58 -2.01
CA LEU A 162 -8.63 -6.41 -2.69
C LEU A 162 -8.40 -5.18 -1.85
N ILE A 163 -7.83 -4.15 -2.46
CA ILE A 163 -7.63 -2.83 -1.84
C ILE A 163 -8.18 -1.75 -2.76
N ASP A 164 -8.36 -0.56 -2.22
CA ASP A 164 -8.57 0.65 -2.99
C ASP A 164 -7.64 1.73 -2.46
N SER A 165 -6.62 2.06 -3.24
CA SER A 165 -5.64 3.08 -2.86
C SER A 165 -6.11 4.51 -3.15
N ASN A 166 -7.27 4.69 -3.81
CA ASN A 166 -7.82 6.02 -4.06
C ASN A 166 -8.60 6.51 -2.83
N PRO A 167 -8.12 7.54 -2.10
CA PRO A 167 -8.75 8.02 -0.88
C PRO A 167 -10.12 8.67 -1.12
N ASN A 168 -10.46 8.99 -2.37
CA ASN A 168 -11.73 9.61 -2.76
C ASN A 168 -12.73 8.59 -3.33
N ALA A 169 -12.36 7.30 -3.36
CA ALA A 169 -13.25 6.28 -3.87
C ALA A 169 -14.47 6.10 -2.97
N VAL A 170 -15.63 6.11 -3.58
CA VAL A 170 -16.90 5.84 -2.90
C VAL A 170 -17.51 4.58 -3.49
N HIS A 171 -17.28 3.45 -2.84
CA HIS A 171 -17.90 2.19 -3.24
C HIS A 171 -19.30 2.10 -2.67
N LYS A 172 -20.30 2.15 -3.55
CA LYS A 172 -21.69 1.85 -3.19
C LYS A 172 -21.91 0.35 -3.31
N PHE A 173 -22.15 -0.29 -2.18
CA PHE A 173 -22.52 -1.70 -2.15
C PHE A 173 -23.99 -1.82 -2.60
N ASP A 174 -24.24 -2.37 -3.77
CA ASP A 174 -25.59 -2.70 -4.22
C ASP A 174 -26.00 -4.07 -3.63
N LYS A 175 -26.82 -4.01 -2.58
CA LYS A 175 -27.33 -5.23 -1.92
C LYS A 175 -28.28 -6.03 -2.79
N SER A 176 -28.79 -5.48 -3.90
CA SER A 176 -29.76 -6.16 -4.77
C SER A 176 -29.15 -7.36 -5.51
N ASN A 177 -27.82 -7.36 -5.69
CA ASN A 177 -27.07 -8.42 -6.37
C ASN A 177 -26.04 -9.14 -5.47
N ALA A 178 -26.09 -8.92 -4.17
CA ALA A 178 -25.17 -9.60 -3.24
C ALA A 178 -25.55 -11.06 -3.06
N LEU A 179 -25.02 -11.93 -3.90
CA LEU A 179 -25.04 -13.39 -3.73
C LEU A 179 -23.88 -13.84 -2.82
N TRP A 180 -23.77 -13.25 -1.64
CA TRP A 180 -22.99 -13.84 -0.55
C TRP A 180 -23.94 -14.68 0.29
N LYS A 181 -23.93 -15.98 0.08
CA LYS A 181 -24.51 -16.97 0.98
C LYS A 181 -23.40 -17.64 1.76
#